data_8192a2b622485a020704b244ce9539c4
#
_entry.id   8192a2b622485a020704b244ce9539c4
#
_cell.length_a   1.000
_cell.length_b   1.000
_cell.length_c   1.000
_cell.angle_alpha   90.00
_cell.angle_beta   90.00
_cell.angle_gamma   90.00
#
_symmetry.space_group_name_H-M   'P 1'
#
loop_
_entity.id
_entity.type
_entity.pdbx_description
1 polymer ?
#
loop_
_entity_poly.entity_id
_entity_poly.type
_entity_poly.pdbx_seq_one_letter_code
_entity_poly.pdbx_strand_id
1 'polypeptide(L)'
;MAQSSFDIVSEVDLQEVRNAVDQASREIHQRFDFKNTDTSLTLADNKIEMHSATEDRLKAAYQVLQEKAVKREVPLKALQPQDVEPAAKGSVRQTISLVTGISDEKAKEISKHVRQAVPKIQTQIQGSQVRVMSKSRDELQAAIRAVKEHDFGIALQFTNYR
;
A
#
# COMPACT_ATOMS: atom_id res chain seq x y z
N MET A 1 -32.35 -0.81 -18.85
CA MET A 1 -31.00 -0.37 -19.22
C MET A 1 -29.95 -1.20 -18.47
N ALA A 2 -28.84 -1.45 -19.14
CA ALA A 2 -27.76 -2.22 -18.55
C ALA A 2 -27.10 -1.44 -17.40
N GLN A 3 -26.76 -2.14 -16.33
CA GLN A 3 -25.95 -1.55 -15.27
C GLN A 3 -24.50 -1.41 -15.72
N SER A 4 -23.89 -0.32 -15.29
CA SER A 4 -22.44 -0.15 -15.37
C SER A 4 -21.83 -0.47 -14.03
N SER A 5 -20.57 -0.82 -14.01
CA SER A 5 -19.87 -1.18 -12.78
C SER A 5 -18.39 -0.85 -12.83
N PHE A 6 -17.77 -0.82 -11.67
CA PHE A 6 -16.32 -0.87 -11.52
C PHE A 6 -15.96 -1.62 -10.25
N ASP A 7 -14.72 -2.01 -10.14
CA ASP A 7 -14.23 -2.71 -8.95
C ASP A 7 -13.24 -1.82 -8.20
N ILE A 8 -13.37 -1.80 -6.87
CA ILE A 8 -12.40 -1.18 -5.97
C ILE A 8 -11.47 -2.29 -5.50
N VAL A 9 -10.19 -2.11 -5.70
CA VAL A 9 -9.16 -3.09 -5.36
C VAL A 9 -8.04 -2.41 -4.57
N SER A 10 -7.24 -3.21 -3.87
CA SER A 10 -6.00 -2.76 -3.23
C SER A 10 -4.90 -3.72 -3.66
N GLU A 11 -4.16 -3.33 -4.68
CA GLU A 11 -3.16 -4.19 -5.30
C GLU A 11 -1.78 -3.55 -5.25
N VAL A 12 -0.76 -4.40 -5.14
CA VAL A 12 0.63 -4.01 -5.13
C VAL A 12 1.35 -4.81 -6.22
N ASP A 13 2.06 -4.11 -7.10
CA ASP A 13 2.92 -4.75 -8.08
C ASP A 13 4.22 -5.15 -7.41
N LEU A 14 4.37 -6.45 -7.10
CA LEU A 14 5.56 -6.97 -6.41
C LEU A 14 6.85 -6.74 -7.19
N GLN A 15 6.79 -6.72 -8.51
CA GLN A 15 7.99 -6.43 -9.32
C GLN A 15 8.44 -4.98 -9.10
N GLU A 16 7.52 -4.05 -9.01
CA GLU A 16 7.86 -2.65 -8.73
C GLU A 16 8.35 -2.47 -7.30
N VAL A 17 7.81 -3.22 -6.34
CA VAL A 17 8.34 -3.24 -4.97
C VAL A 17 9.78 -3.75 -4.96
N ARG A 18 10.05 -4.82 -5.71
CA ARG A 18 11.41 -5.37 -5.84
C ARG A 18 12.36 -4.34 -6.43
N ASN A 19 11.93 -3.64 -7.47
CA ASN A 19 12.73 -2.58 -8.09
C ASN A 19 13.02 -1.45 -7.09
N ALA A 20 12.03 -1.06 -6.31
CA ALA A 20 12.20 -0.02 -5.29
C ALA A 20 13.20 -0.45 -4.21
N VAL A 21 13.10 -1.70 -3.73
CA VAL A 21 14.03 -2.25 -2.73
C VAL A 21 15.45 -2.31 -3.29
N ASP A 22 15.61 -2.77 -4.54
CA ASP A 22 16.93 -2.84 -5.19
C ASP A 22 17.55 -1.46 -5.34
N GLN A 23 16.78 -0.47 -5.78
CA GLN A 23 17.26 0.91 -5.93
C GLN A 23 17.62 1.52 -4.57
N ALA A 24 16.79 1.29 -3.55
CA ALA A 24 17.09 1.76 -2.20
C ALA A 24 18.36 1.13 -1.65
N SER A 25 18.55 -0.17 -1.86
CA SER A 25 19.75 -0.88 -1.42
C SER A 25 21.01 -0.32 -2.08
N ARG A 26 20.94 -0.04 -3.37
CA ARG A 26 22.08 0.54 -4.11
C ARG A 26 22.45 1.92 -3.57
N GLU A 27 21.47 2.78 -3.35
CA GLU A 27 21.70 4.12 -2.82
C GLU A 27 22.30 4.04 -1.42
N ILE A 28 21.76 3.18 -0.56
CA ILE A 28 22.26 3.00 0.80
C ILE A 28 23.72 2.55 0.81
N HIS A 29 24.07 1.58 -0.05
CA HIS A 29 25.44 1.09 -0.13
C HIS A 29 26.42 2.16 -0.65
N GLN A 30 25.95 3.15 -1.39
CA GLN A 30 26.79 4.21 -1.95
C GLN A 30 26.86 5.44 -1.06
N ARG A 31 25.90 5.64 -0.16
CA ARG A 31 25.85 6.84 0.67
C ARG A 31 26.82 6.74 1.85
N PHE A 32 27.56 7.83 2.06
CA PHE A 32 28.56 7.91 3.12
C PHE A 32 27.93 7.77 4.53
N ASP A 33 26.72 8.31 4.72
CA ASP A 33 26.04 8.28 6.03
C ASP A 33 25.57 6.88 6.44
N PHE A 34 25.59 5.91 5.52
CA PHE A 34 25.33 4.50 5.84
C PHE A 34 26.58 3.66 5.97
N LYS A 35 27.74 4.26 5.83
CA LYS A 35 29.00 3.52 5.90
C LYS A 35 29.20 2.94 7.32
N ASN A 36 29.53 1.64 7.38
CA ASN A 36 29.76 0.92 8.65
C ASN A 36 28.52 0.82 9.54
N THR A 37 27.33 0.96 8.98
CA THR A 37 26.08 0.84 9.75
C THR A 37 25.40 -0.52 9.55
N ASP A 38 25.95 -1.37 8.69
CA ASP A 38 25.42 -2.71 8.40
C ASP A 38 23.92 -2.65 8.03
N THR A 39 23.55 -1.65 7.23
CA THR A 39 22.17 -1.42 6.82
C THR A 39 21.81 -2.29 5.62
N SER A 40 20.70 -3.00 5.72
CA SER A 40 20.22 -3.88 4.65
C SER A 40 18.70 -3.84 4.52
N LEU A 41 18.23 -4.08 3.30
CA LEU A 41 16.83 -4.27 2.98
C LEU A 41 16.70 -5.54 2.13
N THR A 42 15.77 -6.40 2.49
CA THR A 42 15.53 -7.65 1.77
C THR A 42 14.04 -7.86 1.58
N LEU A 43 13.62 -8.09 0.34
CA LEU A 43 12.22 -8.45 0.05
C LEU A 43 12.10 -9.97 0.08
N ALA A 44 11.24 -10.48 0.94
CA ALA A 44 10.93 -11.90 1.04
C ALA A 44 9.43 -12.07 1.22
N ASP A 45 8.80 -12.81 0.32
CA ASP A 45 7.34 -12.97 0.27
C ASP A 45 6.67 -11.59 0.18
N ASN A 46 5.76 -11.27 1.10
CA ASN A 46 5.07 -9.99 1.14
C ASN A 46 5.62 -9.08 2.24
N LYS A 47 6.92 -9.19 2.55
CA LYS A 47 7.55 -8.42 3.62
C LYS A 47 8.89 -7.88 3.17
N ILE A 48 9.21 -6.68 3.64
CA ILE A 48 10.55 -6.11 3.48
C ILE A 48 11.20 -6.15 4.86
N GLU A 49 12.31 -6.87 4.97
CA GLU A 49 13.09 -6.95 6.20
C GLU A 49 14.18 -5.89 6.16
N MET A 50 14.20 -5.03 7.17
CA MET A 50 15.20 -3.97 7.30
C MET A 50 16.07 -4.21 8.53
N HIS A 51 17.35 -3.90 8.41
CA HIS A 51 18.33 -4.05 9.49
C HIS A 51 19.29 -2.88 9.46
N SER A 52 19.72 -2.42 10.62
CA SER A 52 20.76 -1.40 10.73
C SER A 52 21.40 -1.45 12.13
N ALA A 53 22.59 -0.85 12.24
CA ALA A 53 23.29 -0.75 13.52
C ALA A 53 22.56 0.15 14.50
N THR A 54 21.83 1.16 14.03
CA THR A 54 21.11 2.12 14.90
C THR A 54 19.70 2.38 14.36
N GLU A 55 18.82 2.79 15.26
CA GLU A 55 17.45 3.15 14.90
C GLU A 55 17.41 4.37 13.97
N ASP A 56 18.30 5.35 14.20
CA ASP A 56 18.38 6.54 13.34
C ASP A 56 18.72 6.16 11.89
N ARG A 57 19.67 5.25 11.71
CA ARG A 57 20.04 4.80 10.35
C ARG A 57 18.94 3.94 9.75
N LEU A 58 18.24 3.18 10.57
CA LEU A 58 17.08 2.40 10.11
C LEU A 58 15.99 3.33 9.56
N LYS A 59 15.68 4.40 10.27
CA LYS A 59 14.70 5.41 9.83
C LYS A 59 15.14 6.09 8.53
N ALA A 60 16.42 6.43 8.43
CA ALA A 60 16.96 7.02 7.20
C ALA A 60 16.85 6.05 6.02
N ALA A 61 17.11 4.77 6.24
CA ALA A 61 16.95 3.73 5.22
C ALA A 61 15.50 3.61 4.76
N TYR A 62 14.56 3.68 5.69
CA TYR A 62 13.13 3.65 5.35
C TYR A 62 12.73 4.85 4.50
N GLN A 63 13.26 6.03 4.78
CA GLN A 63 13.03 7.21 3.94
C GLN A 63 13.52 6.99 2.51
N VAL A 64 14.68 6.38 2.33
CA VAL A 64 15.19 6.04 1.00
C VAL A 64 14.23 5.07 0.29
N LEU A 65 13.76 4.06 1.02
CA LEU A 65 12.79 3.10 0.48
C LEU A 65 11.51 3.80 0.02
N GLN A 66 10.98 4.71 0.83
CA GLN A 66 9.77 5.47 0.50
C GLN A 66 9.97 6.30 -0.77
N GLU A 67 11.11 6.96 -0.91
CA GLU A 67 11.43 7.75 -2.11
C GLU A 67 11.44 6.88 -3.37
N LYS A 68 12.05 5.69 -3.27
CA LYS A 68 12.08 4.76 -4.41
C LYS A 68 10.71 4.18 -4.71
N ALA A 69 9.92 3.91 -3.67
CA ALA A 69 8.55 3.43 -3.83
C ALA A 69 7.71 4.45 -4.60
N VAL A 70 7.80 5.73 -4.26
CA VAL A 70 7.09 6.80 -4.97
C VAL A 70 7.51 6.85 -6.44
N LYS A 71 8.80 6.78 -6.72
CA LYS A 71 9.32 6.78 -8.09
C LYS A 71 8.85 5.59 -8.92
N ARG A 72 8.63 4.46 -8.27
CA ARG A 72 8.16 3.23 -8.93
C ARG A 72 6.64 3.07 -8.86
N GLU A 73 5.93 4.13 -8.45
CA GLU A 73 4.47 4.14 -8.35
C GLU A 73 3.90 3.10 -7.38
N VAL A 74 4.67 2.73 -6.37
CA VAL A 74 4.19 1.90 -5.27
C VAL A 74 3.53 2.81 -4.24
N PRO A 75 2.24 2.61 -3.92
CA PRO A 75 1.56 3.47 -2.94
C PRO A 75 2.19 3.34 -1.56
N LEU A 76 2.47 4.47 -0.91
CA LEU A 76 3.05 4.46 0.44
C LEU A 76 2.12 3.78 1.46
N LYS A 77 0.82 3.85 1.26
CA LYS A 77 -0.15 3.17 2.14
C LYS A 77 -0.06 1.65 2.07
N ALA A 78 0.55 1.10 1.02
CA ALA A 78 0.81 -0.34 0.93
C ALA A 78 1.97 -0.77 1.81
N LEU A 79 2.81 0.16 2.26
CA LEU A 79 3.94 -0.12 3.14
C LEU A 79 3.50 0.09 4.59
N GLN A 80 3.45 -0.98 5.37
CA GLN A 80 3.00 -0.94 6.76
C GLN A 80 4.15 -1.34 7.68
N PRO A 81 4.91 -0.34 8.21
CA PRO A 81 6.02 -0.66 9.11
C PRO A 81 5.52 -1.22 10.44
N GLN A 82 6.16 -2.29 10.88
CA GLN A 82 5.94 -2.88 12.20
C GLN A 82 6.87 -2.19 13.20
N ASP A 83 6.77 -2.59 14.47
CA ASP A 83 7.63 -2.02 15.51
C ASP A 83 9.10 -2.39 15.27
N VAL A 84 9.97 -1.45 15.61
CA VAL A 84 11.41 -1.69 15.60
C VAL A 84 11.76 -2.65 16.73
N GLU A 85 12.51 -3.72 16.40
CA GLU A 85 12.91 -4.74 17.37
C GLU A 85 14.43 -4.75 17.54
N PRO A 86 14.92 -5.07 18.75
CA PRO A 86 16.35 -5.27 18.94
C PRO A 86 16.82 -6.51 18.18
N ALA A 87 18.04 -6.43 17.69
CA ALA A 87 18.73 -7.53 17.01
C ALA A 87 20.09 -7.76 17.64
N ALA A 88 20.85 -8.68 17.08
CA ALA A 88 22.16 -9.07 17.64
C ALA A 88 23.11 -7.88 17.75
N LYS A 89 23.96 -7.88 18.78
CA LYS A 89 25.03 -6.90 18.99
C LYS A 89 24.57 -5.44 19.05
N GLY A 90 23.38 -5.21 19.62
CA GLY A 90 22.85 -3.86 19.77
C GLY A 90 22.27 -3.26 18.50
N SER A 91 22.22 -4.00 17.42
CA SER A 91 21.57 -3.54 16.18
C SER A 91 20.05 -3.61 16.31
N VAL A 92 19.36 -3.16 15.27
CA VAL A 92 17.89 -3.14 15.22
C VAL A 92 17.39 -3.69 13.89
N ARG A 93 16.18 -4.20 13.92
CA ARG A 93 15.49 -4.66 12.71
C ARG A 93 14.06 -4.19 12.71
N GLN A 94 13.47 -4.16 11.53
CA GLN A 94 12.08 -3.78 11.34
C GLN A 94 11.52 -4.50 10.13
N THR A 95 10.30 -4.99 10.26
CA THR A 95 9.57 -5.59 9.14
C THR A 95 8.61 -4.57 8.59
N ILE A 96 8.61 -4.40 7.27
CA ILE A 96 7.61 -3.59 6.57
C ILE A 96 6.69 -4.57 5.87
N SER A 97 5.46 -4.69 6.33
CA SER A 97 4.46 -5.56 5.70
C SER A 97 3.88 -4.89 4.47
N LEU A 98 3.67 -5.66 3.41
CA LEU A 98 2.98 -5.16 2.20
C LEU A 98 1.51 -5.51 2.31
N VAL A 99 0.65 -4.49 2.25
CA VAL A 99 -0.79 -4.67 2.32
C VAL A 99 -1.33 -4.82 0.91
N THR A 100 -1.91 -5.98 0.62
CA THR A 100 -2.52 -6.28 -0.67
C THR A 100 -3.87 -6.96 -0.44
N GLY A 101 -4.86 -6.62 -1.28
CA GLY A 101 -6.23 -7.06 -1.12
C GLY A 101 -6.99 -6.23 -0.09
N ILE A 102 -8.31 -6.25 -0.17
CA ILE A 102 -9.19 -5.57 0.78
C ILE A 102 -9.75 -6.62 1.73
N SER A 103 -9.52 -6.45 3.04
CA SER A 103 -10.09 -7.37 4.04
C SER A 103 -11.61 -7.24 4.07
N ASP A 104 -12.30 -8.25 4.60
CA ASP A 104 -13.76 -8.22 4.75
C ASP A 104 -14.21 -7.02 5.56
N GLU A 105 -13.50 -6.70 6.62
CA GLU A 105 -13.80 -5.56 7.47
C GLU A 105 -13.69 -4.24 6.72
N LYS A 106 -12.61 -4.05 5.98
CA LYS A 106 -12.42 -2.85 5.14
C LYS A 106 -13.43 -2.80 4.01
N ALA A 107 -13.75 -3.92 3.41
CA ALA A 107 -14.75 -3.99 2.34
C ALA A 107 -16.12 -3.53 2.83
N LYS A 108 -16.50 -3.93 4.04
CA LYS A 108 -17.76 -3.48 4.64
C LYS A 108 -17.75 -1.99 4.93
N GLU A 109 -16.63 -1.47 5.41
CA GLU A 109 -16.45 -0.03 5.67
C GLU A 109 -16.58 0.77 4.38
N ILE A 110 -15.90 0.33 3.32
CA ILE A 110 -15.95 0.98 2.01
C ILE A 110 -17.37 0.95 1.44
N SER A 111 -18.02 -0.22 1.45
CA SER A 111 -19.38 -0.39 0.96
C SER A 111 -20.36 0.54 1.67
N LYS A 112 -20.26 0.61 2.99
CA LYS A 112 -21.13 1.48 3.80
C LYS A 112 -20.92 2.94 3.44
N HIS A 113 -19.67 3.37 3.31
CA HIS A 113 -19.34 4.75 2.95
C HIS A 113 -19.91 5.12 1.59
N VAL A 114 -19.73 4.25 0.60
CA VAL A 114 -20.22 4.46 -0.77
C VAL A 114 -21.76 4.58 -0.77
N ARG A 115 -22.45 3.67 -0.08
CA ARG A 115 -23.93 3.69 -0.02
C ARG A 115 -24.46 4.90 0.70
N GLN A 116 -23.75 5.42 1.70
CA GLN A 116 -24.14 6.65 2.39
C GLN A 116 -23.96 7.87 1.51
N ALA A 117 -22.90 7.91 0.71
CA ALA A 117 -22.61 9.02 -0.20
C ALA A 117 -23.53 9.01 -1.43
N VAL A 118 -23.91 7.83 -1.92
CA VAL A 118 -24.74 7.66 -3.12
C VAL A 118 -25.82 6.61 -2.80
N PRO A 119 -26.97 7.04 -2.23
CA PRO A 119 -27.95 6.09 -1.66
C PRO A 119 -28.53 5.04 -2.60
N LYS A 120 -28.58 5.32 -3.90
CA LYS A 120 -29.18 4.39 -4.87
C LYS A 120 -28.19 3.41 -5.47
N ILE A 121 -26.91 3.51 -5.11
CA ILE A 121 -25.88 2.66 -5.66
C ILE A 121 -25.91 1.28 -5.01
N GLN A 122 -25.48 0.27 -5.75
CA GLN A 122 -25.37 -1.09 -5.26
C GLN A 122 -23.89 -1.46 -5.09
N THR A 123 -23.60 -2.21 -4.04
CA THR A 123 -22.25 -2.69 -3.77
C THR A 123 -22.28 -4.19 -3.52
N GLN A 124 -21.23 -4.87 -3.94
CA GLN A 124 -21.08 -6.31 -3.72
C GLN A 124 -19.63 -6.60 -3.35
N ILE A 125 -19.44 -7.28 -2.23
CA ILE A 125 -18.11 -7.71 -1.78
C ILE A 125 -17.79 -9.03 -2.48
N GLN A 126 -16.70 -9.05 -3.26
CA GLN A 126 -16.28 -10.24 -4.00
C GLN A 126 -14.81 -10.53 -3.67
N GLY A 127 -14.58 -11.53 -2.80
CA GLY A 127 -13.23 -11.86 -2.39
C GLY A 127 -12.53 -10.68 -1.73
N SER A 128 -11.45 -10.22 -2.32
CA SER A 128 -10.64 -9.12 -1.81
C SER A 128 -10.93 -7.78 -2.50
N GLN A 129 -12.11 -7.65 -3.13
CA GLN A 129 -12.49 -6.42 -3.84
C GLN A 129 -13.94 -6.06 -3.59
N VAL A 130 -14.31 -4.82 -3.94
CA VAL A 130 -15.68 -4.32 -3.83
C VAL A 130 -16.16 -3.89 -5.20
N ARG A 131 -17.23 -4.51 -5.69
CA ARG A 131 -17.86 -4.11 -6.94
C ARG A 131 -18.92 -3.08 -6.66
N VAL A 132 -18.92 -2.00 -7.44
CA VAL A 132 -19.88 -0.91 -7.34
C VAL A 132 -20.67 -0.87 -8.64
N MET A 133 -22.00 -0.87 -8.54
CA MET A 133 -22.90 -1.00 -9.68
C MET A 133 -23.97 0.09 -9.65
N SER A 134 -24.26 0.65 -10.83
CA SER A 134 -25.35 1.61 -10.98
C SER A 134 -25.81 1.65 -12.43
N LYS A 135 -27.05 2.05 -12.64
CA LYS A 135 -27.56 2.38 -13.97
C LYS A 135 -27.10 3.76 -14.44
N SER A 136 -26.61 4.58 -13.54
CA SER A 136 -26.17 5.95 -13.82
C SER A 136 -24.65 6.07 -13.71
N ARG A 137 -24.00 6.52 -14.78
CA ARG A 137 -22.57 6.79 -14.78
C ARG A 137 -22.22 7.93 -13.83
N ASP A 138 -23.11 8.91 -13.66
CA ASP A 138 -22.90 10.02 -12.72
C ASP A 138 -22.84 9.51 -11.29
N GLU A 139 -23.67 8.52 -10.93
CA GLU A 139 -23.61 7.90 -9.61
C GLU A 139 -22.30 7.15 -9.41
N LEU A 140 -21.79 6.47 -10.45
CA LEU A 140 -20.50 5.79 -10.37
C LEU A 140 -19.35 6.79 -10.16
N GLN A 141 -19.39 7.92 -10.86
CA GLN A 141 -18.39 8.98 -10.67
C GLN A 141 -18.45 9.57 -9.27
N ALA A 142 -19.66 9.76 -8.75
CA ALA A 142 -19.85 10.24 -7.38
C ALA A 142 -19.28 9.26 -6.36
N ALA A 143 -19.46 7.96 -6.60
CA ALA A 143 -18.89 6.92 -5.74
C ALA A 143 -17.37 6.96 -5.74
N ILE A 144 -16.75 7.11 -6.91
CA ILE A 144 -15.29 7.22 -7.04
C ILE A 144 -14.78 8.41 -6.23
N ARG A 145 -15.42 9.57 -6.37
CA ARG A 145 -15.05 10.77 -5.61
C ARG A 145 -15.17 10.55 -4.11
N ALA A 146 -16.28 9.94 -3.67
CA ALA A 146 -16.51 9.67 -2.25
C ALA A 146 -15.41 8.79 -1.65
N VAL A 147 -14.96 7.77 -2.39
CA VAL A 147 -13.89 6.87 -1.94
C VAL A 147 -12.55 7.60 -1.92
N LYS A 148 -12.25 8.41 -2.95
CA LYS A 148 -10.99 9.16 -3.02
C LYS A 148 -10.87 10.20 -1.91
N GLU A 149 -11.98 10.80 -1.48
CA GLU A 149 -11.99 11.86 -0.47
C GLU A 149 -11.88 11.34 0.96
N HIS A 150 -12.06 10.02 1.15
CA HIS A 150 -11.98 9.41 2.48
C HIS A 150 -10.70 8.58 2.61
N ASP A 151 -10.09 8.63 3.78
CA ASP A 151 -8.89 7.83 4.07
C ASP A 151 -9.30 6.54 4.76
N PHE A 152 -9.23 5.42 4.05
CA PHE A 152 -9.52 4.09 4.59
C PHE A 152 -8.26 3.42 5.18
N GLY A 153 -7.11 4.09 5.13
CA GLY A 153 -5.87 3.56 5.67
C GLY A 153 -5.14 2.57 4.77
N ILE A 154 -5.68 2.28 3.60
CA ILE A 154 -5.08 1.40 2.60
C ILE A 154 -5.11 2.08 1.23
N ALA A 155 -4.23 1.65 0.34
CA ALA A 155 -4.22 2.14 -1.04
C ALA A 155 -5.37 1.50 -1.81
N LEU A 156 -6.12 2.32 -2.55
CA LEU A 156 -7.26 1.84 -3.34
C LEU A 156 -7.11 2.24 -4.79
N GLN A 157 -7.46 1.33 -5.68
CA GLN A 157 -7.48 1.57 -7.12
C GLN A 157 -8.86 1.21 -7.66
N PHE A 158 -9.20 1.78 -8.80
CA PHE A 158 -10.48 1.55 -9.48
C PHE A 158 -10.21 0.91 -10.83
N THR A 159 -10.84 -0.20 -11.10
CA THR A 159 -10.55 -1.01 -12.28
C THR A 159 -11.80 -1.72 -12.79
N ASN A 160 -11.66 -2.46 -13.90
CA ASN A 160 -12.73 -3.28 -14.47
C ASN A 160 -13.99 -2.49 -14.77
N TYR A 161 -13.85 -1.31 -15.35
CA TYR A 161 -14.99 -0.50 -15.78
C TYR A 161 -15.78 -1.23 -16.86
N ARG A 162 -17.09 -1.33 -16.64
CA ARG A 162 -18.00 -2.05 -17.56
C ARG A 162 -19.24 -1.28 -17.87
#